data_4dd38978cbe282142ca600314c1db9fa
#
_entry.id   4dd38978cbe282142ca600314c1db9fa
#
_cell.length_a   1.000
_cell.length_b   1.000
_cell.length_c   1.000
_cell.angle_alpha   90.00
_cell.angle_beta   90.00
_cell.angle_gamma   90.00
#
_symmetry.space_group_name_H-M   'P 1'
#
loop_
_entity.id
_entity.type
_entity.pdbx_description
1 polymer ?
#
loop_
_entity_poly.entity_id
_entity_poly.type
_entity_poly.pdbx_seq_one_letter_code
_entity_poly.pdbx_strand_id
1 'polypeptide(L)'
;MNPPQVYMCFFLGNLSCLDICYSTVSLPKMLGNFLSTHKTISFLGCISQLHFFHFLGNTESMLLAVMGFDRFVAICKPLHYTLIMNHQVCIQIAVTVWIIGFFHALLHSVMTSHLNFCGSNHIHHFFCDVKPLLELACGNIELNEWLLNTVTGTIAMGSFFLTFLSYFYIIIYLFFKIHSYSMLHKALSTCASHFLVVVLFFVPVVFVYIHPASSSSMDQDQIIAIMYSVVTPVLNPLIYTLRNKEVKGALRRVM
;
A
#
# COMPACT_ATOMS: atom_id res chain seq x y z
N MET A 1 6.54 9.72 25.62
CA MET A 1 6.91 8.93 24.42
C MET A 1 8.27 9.40 23.93
N ASN A 2 9.15 8.47 23.57
CA ASN A 2 10.44 8.83 22.97
C ASN A 2 10.21 9.30 21.51
N PRO A 3 11.05 10.23 20.96
CA PRO A 3 10.87 10.75 19.62
C PRO A 3 10.59 9.70 18.52
N PRO A 4 11.29 8.56 18.47
CA PRO A 4 11.00 7.51 17.47
C PRO A 4 9.59 6.92 17.56
N GLN A 5 8.98 6.90 18.75
CA GLN A 5 7.62 6.39 18.93
C GLN A 5 6.57 7.41 18.45
N VAL A 6 6.83 8.69 18.64
CA VAL A 6 5.91 9.77 18.20
C VAL A 6 5.77 9.80 16.69
N TYR A 7 6.88 9.78 15.95
CA TYR A 7 6.85 9.83 14.49
C TYR A 7 6.33 8.55 13.86
N MET A 8 6.62 7.40 14.47
CA MET A 8 5.96 6.16 14.06
C MET A 8 4.45 6.23 14.21
N CYS A 9 3.94 6.74 15.35
CA CYS A 9 2.49 6.92 15.55
C CYS A 9 1.88 7.87 14.51
N PHE A 10 2.61 8.90 14.11
CA PHE A 10 2.18 9.81 13.04
C PHE A 10 2.01 9.09 11.70
N PHE A 11 2.98 8.27 11.27
CA PHE A 11 2.89 7.49 10.03
C PHE A 11 1.82 6.38 10.13
N LEU A 12 1.67 5.73 11.29
CA LEU A 12 0.59 4.78 11.53
C LEU A 12 -0.79 5.44 11.45
N GLY A 13 -0.93 6.69 11.93
CA GLY A 13 -2.16 7.46 11.76
C GLY A 13 -2.49 7.74 10.29
N ASN A 14 -1.48 8.07 9.47
CA ASN A 14 -1.64 8.22 8.02
C ASN A 14 -2.06 6.89 7.37
N LEU A 15 -1.42 5.77 7.73
CA LEU A 15 -1.76 4.45 7.22
C LEU A 15 -3.19 4.06 7.60
N SER A 16 -3.60 4.28 8.86
CA SER A 16 -4.98 4.00 9.29
C SER A 16 -6.02 4.86 8.55
N CYS A 17 -5.70 6.11 8.24
CA CYS A 17 -6.54 6.96 7.41
C CYS A 17 -6.69 6.36 5.99
N LEU A 18 -5.59 5.88 5.39
CA LEU A 18 -5.62 5.18 4.10
C LEU A 18 -6.49 3.93 4.15
N ASP A 19 -6.32 3.08 5.18
CA ASP A 19 -7.09 1.84 5.36
C ASP A 19 -8.60 2.12 5.42
N ILE A 20 -9.02 3.18 6.14
CA ILE A 20 -10.42 3.60 6.22
C ILE A 20 -10.91 4.07 4.85
N CYS A 21 -10.16 4.92 4.16
CA CYS A 21 -10.52 5.41 2.84
C CYS A 21 -10.61 4.25 1.83
N TYR A 22 -9.65 3.34 1.85
CA TYR A 22 -9.60 2.16 0.97
C TYR A 22 -10.83 1.27 1.16
N SER A 23 -11.14 0.94 2.42
CA SER A 23 -12.32 0.14 2.76
C SER A 23 -13.62 0.83 2.35
N THR A 24 -13.72 2.15 2.53
CA THR A 24 -14.90 2.93 2.17
C THR A 24 -15.14 2.98 0.66
N VAL A 25 -14.08 3.03 -0.14
CA VAL A 25 -14.19 3.09 -1.61
C VAL A 25 -14.47 1.70 -2.21
N SER A 26 -13.85 0.64 -1.68
CA SER A 26 -13.87 -0.69 -2.28
C SER A 26 -15.03 -1.57 -1.79
N LEU A 27 -15.22 -1.66 -0.46
CA LEU A 27 -16.14 -2.63 0.14
C LEU A 27 -17.61 -2.40 -0.18
N PRO A 28 -18.20 -1.17 -0.13
CA PRO A 28 -19.63 -1.00 -0.34
C PRO A 28 -20.07 -1.45 -1.72
N LYS A 29 -19.29 -1.11 -2.76
CA LYS A 29 -19.63 -1.51 -4.14
C LYS A 29 -19.42 -3.01 -4.36
N MET A 30 -18.37 -3.58 -3.79
CA MET A 30 -18.10 -5.01 -3.87
C MET A 30 -19.23 -5.82 -3.19
N LEU A 31 -19.61 -5.46 -1.96
CA LEU A 31 -20.71 -6.09 -1.25
C LEU A 31 -22.05 -5.93 -1.98
N GLY A 32 -22.34 -4.72 -2.49
CA GLY A 32 -23.52 -4.47 -3.29
C GLY A 32 -23.57 -5.35 -4.54
N ASN A 33 -22.46 -5.57 -5.22
CA ASN A 33 -22.37 -6.46 -6.37
C ASN A 33 -22.53 -7.95 -6.01
N PHE A 34 -22.11 -8.37 -4.82
CA PHE A 34 -22.35 -9.75 -4.34
C PHE A 34 -23.82 -10.01 -4.01
N LEU A 35 -24.52 -9.01 -3.47
CA LEU A 35 -25.92 -9.12 -3.06
C LEU A 35 -26.92 -8.84 -4.19
N SER A 36 -26.48 -8.24 -5.30
CA SER A 36 -27.32 -7.83 -6.42
C SER A 36 -27.23 -8.81 -7.59
N THR A 37 -28.35 -9.05 -8.24
CA THR A 37 -28.41 -9.75 -9.53
C THR A 37 -27.93 -8.87 -10.69
N HIS A 38 -28.06 -7.54 -10.56
CA HIS A 38 -27.62 -6.56 -11.54
C HIS A 38 -26.32 -5.87 -11.09
N LYS A 39 -25.19 -6.34 -11.63
CA LYS A 39 -23.85 -5.83 -11.30
C LYS A 39 -23.45 -4.72 -12.26
N THR A 40 -23.99 -3.52 -12.07
CA THR A 40 -23.72 -2.38 -12.95
C THR A 40 -22.96 -1.26 -12.23
N ILE A 41 -22.14 -0.52 -12.98
CA ILE A 41 -21.47 0.69 -12.53
C ILE A 41 -21.55 1.73 -13.65
N SER A 42 -21.72 3.02 -13.29
CA SER A 42 -21.62 4.10 -14.27
C SER A 42 -20.17 4.32 -14.69
N PHE A 43 -19.95 4.85 -15.88
CA PHE A 43 -18.61 5.16 -16.38
C PHE A 43 -17.84 6.07 -15.42
N LEU A 44 -18.46 7.17 -14.96
CA LEU A 44 -17.83 8.08 -13.99
C LEU A 44 -17.55 7.38 -12.68
N GLY A 45 -18.44 6.52 -12.19
CA GLY A 45 -18.22 5.71 -10.99
C GLY A 45 -17.04 4.76 -11.14
N CYS A 46 -16.87 4.16 -12.32
CA CYS A 46 -15.76 3.28 -12.63
C CYS A 46 -14.41 4.04 -12.64
N ILE A 47 -14.33 5.18 -13.34
CA ILE A 47 -13.13 6.03 -13.39
C ILE A 47 -12.80 6.60 -11.99
N SER A 48 -13.80 6.98 -11.20
CA SER A 48 -13.59 7.42 -9.83
C SER A 48 -13.03 6.30 -8.95
N GLN A 49 -13.57 5.09 -9.07
CA GLN A 49 -13.09 3.92 -8.33
C GLN A 49 -11.63 3.60 -8.68
N LEU A 50 -11.29 3.61 -9.98
CA LEU A 50 -9.92 3.46 -10.48
C LEU A 50 -8.99 4.53 -9.90
N HIS A 51 -9.42 5.80 -9.89
CA HIS A 51 -8.64 6.91 -9.35
C HIS A 51 -8.30 6.69 -7.87
N PHE A 52 -9.31 6.47 -7.04
CA PHE A 52 -9.09 6.28 -5.60
C PHE A 52 -8.29 5.01 -5.31
N PHE A 53 -8.49 3.95 -6.06
CA PHE A 53 -7.74 2.71 -5.92
C PHE A 53 -6.24 2.92 -6.16
N HIS A 54 -5.86 3.54 -7.28
CA HIS A 54 -4.47 3.87 -7.57
C HIS A 54 -3.88 4.91 -6.62
N PHE A 55 -4.66 5.92 -6.24
CA PHE A 55 -4.24 6.95 -5.30
C PHE A 55 -3.86 6.34 -3.94
N LEU A 56 -4.76 5.57 -3.36
CA LEU A 56 -4.56 4.99 -2.04
C LEU A 56 -3.47 3.92 -2.05
N GLY A 57 -3.47 3.01 -3.05
CA GLY A 57 -2.49 1.94 -3.16
C GLY A 57 -1.05 2.43 -3.33
N ASN A 58 -0.83 3.44 -4.19
CA ASN A 58 0.51 4.01 -4.35
C ASN A 58 0.96 4.80 -3.11
N THR A 59 0.04 5.55 -2.49
CA THR A 59 0.32 6.26 -1.24
C THR A 59 0.70 5.27 -0.12
N GLU A 60 -0.01 4.14 0.00
CA GLU A 60 0.28 3.08 0.95
C GLU A 60 1.67 2.49 0.72
N SER A 61 2.01 2.12 -0.53
CA SER A 61 3.32 1.55 -0.84
C SER A 61 4.47 2.47 -0.44
N MET A 62 4.36 3.78 -0.72
CA MET A 62 5.36 4.78 -0.37
C MET A 62 5.42 5.01 1.15
N LEU A 63 4.28 5.05 1.86
CA LEU A 63 4.25 5.17 3.33
C LEU A 63 4.92 3.98 4.01
N LEU A 64 4.68 2.76 3.54
CA LEU A 64 5.36 1.57 4.06
C LEU A 64 6.88 1.66 3.87
N ALA A 65 7.34 2.19 2.74
CA ALA A 65 8.77 2.41 2.51
C ALA A 65 9.36 3.46 3.46
N VAL A 66 8.66 4.56 3.69
CA VAL A 66 9.05 5.60 4.66
C VAL A 66 9.10 5.03 6.08
N MET A 67 8.12 4.23 6.47
CA MET A 67 8.11 3.57 7.78
C MET A 67 9.25 2.57 7.94
N GLY A 68 9.62 1.85 6.87
CA GLY A 68 10.81 0.99 6.85
C GLY A 68 12.09 1.78 7.07
N PHE A 69 12.23 2.91 6.40
CA PHE A 69 13.36 3.82 6.58
C PHE A 69 13.39 4.44 7.99
N ASP A 70 12.25 4.85 8.55
CA ASP A 70 12.13 5.32 9.94
C ASP A 70 12.65 4.27 10.92
N ARG A 71 12.26 2.99 10.75
CA ARG A 71 12.77 1.88 11.56
C ARG A 71 14.28 1.71 11.44
N PHE A 72 14.82 1.79 10.20
CA PHE A 72 16.26 1.71 9.98
C PHE A 72 16.99 2.82 10.73
N VAL A 73 16.57 4.08 10.63
CA VAL A 73 17.21 5.19 11.32
C VAL A 73 17.09 5.04 12.85
N ALA A 74 15.92 4.64 13.36
CA ALA A 74 15.68 4.48 14.80
C ALA A 74 16.56 3.38 15.43
N ILE A 75 16.85 2.31 14.71
CA ILE A 75 17.61 1.17 15.22
C ILE A 75 19.10 1.33 14.95
N CYS A 76 19.49 1.68 13.73
CA CYS A 76 20.88 1.69 13.29
C CYS A 76 21.60 3.03 13.58
N LYS A 77 20.85 4.14 13.70
CA LYS A 77 21.41 5.49 13.91
C LYS A 77 20.70 6.27 15.03
N PRO A 78 20.54 5.70 16.24
CA PRO A 78 19.71 6.30 17.30
C PRO A 78 20.18 7.71 17.71
N LEU A 79 21.48 7.99 17.69
CA LEU A 79 22.02 9.29 18.05
C LEU A 79 21.73 10.40 17.01
N HIS A 80 21.49 10.03 15.76
CA HIS A 80 21.19 10.96 14.67
C HIS A 80 19.70 10.97 14.32
N TYR A 81 18.88 10.23 15.06
CA TYR A 81 17.46 10.05 14.72
C TYR A 81 16.72 11.38 14.64
N THR A 82 16.83 12.23 15.66
CA THR A 82 16.13 13.52 15.72
C THR A 82 16.64 14.55 14.70
N LEU A 83 17.86 14.38 14.19
CA LEU A 83 18.42 15.21 13.12
C LEU A 83 17.85 14.82 11.76
N ILE A 84 17.67 13.50 11.52
CA ILE A 84 17.19 12.96 10.24
C ILE A 84 15.65 12.98 10.20
N MET A 85 15.02 12.51 11.27
CA MET A 85 13.56 12.40 11.40
C MET A 85 13.08 13.40 12.45
N ASN A 86 12.89 14.65 12.03
CA ASN A 86 12.26 15.69 12.85
C ASN A 86 10.80 15.90 12.42
N HIS A 87 10.04 16.66 13.19
CA HIS A 87 8.62 16.92 12.96
C HIS A 87 8.33 17.52 11.57
N GLN A 88 9.15 18.48 11.14
CA GLN A 88 9.02 19.11 9.82
C GLN A 88 9.25 18.12 8.69
N VAL A 89 10.32 17.33 8.76
CA VAL A 89 10.68 16.31 7.76
C VAL A 89 9.57 15.26 7.66
N CYS A 90 9.04 14.79 8.79
CA CYS A 90 7.95 13.79 8.78
C CYS A 90 6.68 14.32 8.10
N ILE A 91 6.29 15.57 8.37
CA ILE A 91 5.15 16.20 7.69
C ILE A 91 5.44 16.38 6.20
N GLN A 92 6.61 16.89 5.84
CA GLN A 92 6.98 17.09 4.43
C GLN A 92 6.96 15.77 3.66
N ILE A 93 7.51 14.71 4.22
CA ILE A 93 7.47 13.37 3.60
C ILE A 93 6.03 12.90 3.43
N ALA A 94 5.21 12.96 4.48
CA ALA A 94 3.81 12.54 4.39
C ALA A 94 3.06 13.33 3.32
N VAL A 95 3.14 14.66 3.33
CA VAL A 95 2.49 15.51 2.32
C VAL A 95 2.98 15.17 0.91
N THR A 96 4.29 14.99 0.72
CA THR A 96 4.86 14.63 -0.58
C THR A 96 4.33 13.29 -1.09
N VAL A 97 4.24 12.28 -0.23
CA VAL A 97 3.71 10.96 -0.58
C VAL A 97 2.24 11.06 -1.01
N TRP A 98 1.41 11.80 -0.27
CA TRP A 98 0.01 12.03 -0.65
C TRP A 98 -0.12 12.77 -1.98
N ILE A 99 0.69 13.80 -2.23
CA ILE A 99 0.70 14.56 -3.48
C ILE A 99 1.13 13.67 -4.66
N ILE A 100 2.20 12.92 -4.52
CA ILE A 100 2.67 12.00 -5.59
C ILE A 100 1.60 10.97 -5.91
N GLY A 101 1.00 10.33 -4.89
CA GLY A 101 -0.07 9.35 -5.08
C GLY A 101 -1.27 9.94 -5.82
N PHE A 102 -1.70 11.15 -5.46
CA PHE A 102 -2.82 11.83 -6.11
C PHE A 102 -2.55 12.12 -7.60
N PHE A 103 -1.42 12.72 -7.93
CA PHE A 103 -1.10 13.06 -9.32
C PHE A 103 -0.83 11.81 -10.17
N HIS A 104 -0.23 10.78 -9.59
CA HIS A 104 -0.09 9.49 -10.24
C HIS A 104 -1.47 8.91 -10.62
N ALA A 105 -2.40 8.86 -9.67
CA ALA A 105 -3.75 8.37 -9.93
C ALA A 105 -4.52 9.22 -10.93
N LEU A 106 -4.33 10.54 -10.86
CA LEU A 106 -4.95 11.48 -11.81
C LEU A 106 -4.46 11.21 -13.25
N LEU A 107 -3.16 10.99 -13.43
CA LEU A 107 -2.59 10.63 -14.73
C LEU A 107 -3.28 9.40 -15.32
N HIS A 108 -3.35 8.29 -14.56
CA HIS A 108 -3.98 7.07 -15.05
C HIS A 108 -5.49 7.22 -15.28
N SER A 109 -6.20 7.93 -14.41
CA SER A 109 -7.65 8.15 -14.54
C SER A 109 -7.99 8.95 -15.80
N VAL A 110 -7.24 10.04 -16.04
CA VAL A 110 -7.44 10.90 -17.21
C VAL A 110 -7.10 10.12 -18.49
N MET A 111 -5.95 9.44 -18.52
CA MET A 111 -5.53 8.66 -19.68
C MET A 111 -6.54 7.55 -20.02
N THR A 112 -7.03 6.83 -19.00
CA THR A 112 -8.03 5.77 -19.20
C THR A 112 -9.39 6.32 -19.60
N SER A 113 -9.80 7.50 -19.09
CA SER A 113 -11.08 8.12 -19.43
C SER A 113 -11.18 8.58 -20.88
N HIS A 114 -10.07 8.83 -21.54
CA HIS A 114 -9.98 9.21 -22.96
C HIS A 114 -9.95 8.02 -23.93
N LEU A 115 -9.94 6.79 -23.42
CA LEU A 115 -9.98 5.60 -24.28
C LEU A 115 -11.37 5.39 -24.90
N ASN A 116 -11.40 4.93 -26.15
CA ASN A 116 -12.63 4.50 -26.79
C ASN A 116 -12.92 3.05 -26.45
N PHE A 117 -14.08 2.79 -25.86
CA PHE A 117 -14.53 1.44 -25.51
C PHE A 117 -15.55 0.98 -26.56
N CYS A 118 -15.29 -0.13 -27.26
CA CYS A 118 -16.13 -0.63 -28.35
C CYS A 118 -16.47 -2.12 -28.23
N GLY A 119 -16.10 -2.78 -27.17
CA GLY A 119 -16.41 -4.17 -26.93
C GLY A 119 -17.67 -4.41 -26.11
N SER A 120 -17.76 -5.59 -25.52
CA SER A 120 -18.78 -5.88 -24.53
C SER A 120 -18.59 -4.98 -23.31
N ASN A 121 -19.68 -4.44 -22.75
CA ASN A 121 -19.63 -3.61 -21.53
C ASN A 121 -19.45 -4.46 -20.26
N HIS A 122 -18.81 -5.61 -20.35
CA HIS A 122 -18.59 -6.54 -19.24
C HIS A 122 -17.15 -6.46 -18.75
N ILE A 123 -16.96 -5.94 -17.52
CA ILE A 123 -15.66 -5.94 -16.84
C ILE A 123 -15.58 -7.24 -16.03
N HIS A 124 -14.66 -8.13 -16.39
CA HIS A 124 -14.43 -9.40 -15.70
C HIS A 124 -13.56 -9.21 -14.45
N HIS A 125 -13.94 -8.24 -13.59
CA HIS A 125 -13.23 -7.93 -12.36
C HIS A 125 -14.17 -7.42 -11.27
N PHE A 126 -13.78 -7.51 -9.99
CA PHE A 126 -14.59 -7.04 -8.85
C PHE A 126 -14.70 -5.53 -8.74
N PHE A 127 -13.73 -4.81 -9.30
CA PHE A 127 -13.67 -3.34 -9.31
C PHE A 127 -13.04 -2.86 -10.61
N CYS A 128 -13.17 -1.56 -10.87
CA CYS A 128 -12.55 -0.94 -12.03
C CYS A 128 -11.06 -0.71 -11.79
N ASP A 129 -10.24 -1.34 -12.62
CA ASP A 129 -8.80 -1.17 -12.65
C ASP A 129 -8.33 -0.88 -14.09
N VAL A 130 -7.09 -0.38 -14.25
CA VAL A 130 -6.55 0.00 -15.55
C VAL A 130 -6.49 -1.20 -16.49
N LYS A 131 -5.91 -2.34 -16.06
CA LYS A 131 -5.74 -3.53 -16.91
C LYS A 131 -7.06 -4.03 -17.51
N PRO A 132 -8.12 -4.33 -16.74
CA PRO A 132 -9.40 -4.77 -17.28
C PRO A 132 -10.05 -3.75 -18.23
N LEU A 133 -9.82 -2.45 -18.00
CA LEU A 133 -10.34 -1.42 -18.88
C LEU A 133 -9.55 -1.30 -20.18
N LEU A 134 -8.25 -1.53 -20.16
CA LEU A 134 -7.43 -1.58 -21.39
C LEU A 134 -7.83 -2.73 -22.30
N GLU A 135 -8.22 -3.88 -21.75
CA GLU A 135 -8.73 -5.03 -22.52
C GLU A 135 -10.05 -4.75 -23.25
N LEU A 136 -10.85 -3.80 -22.73
CA LEU A 136 -12.11 -3.37 -23.36
C LEU A 136 -11.93 -2.20 -24.32
N ALA A 137 -10.76 -1.58 -24.33
CA ALA A 137 -10.47 -0.41 -25.16
C ALA A 137 -10.16 -0.82 -26.60
N CYS A 138 -10.61 0.01 -27.55
CA CYS A 138 -10.32 -0.12 -28.97
C CYS A 138 -9.37 0.99 -29.39
N GLY A 139 -8.32 0.62 -30.08
CA GLY A 139 -7.34 1.57 -30.59
C GLY A 139 -5.96 1.39 -29.97
N ASN A 140 -5.15 2.44 -30.02
CA ASN A 140 -3.79 2.35 -29.49
C ASN A 140 -3.79 2.53 -27.97
N ILE A 141 -3.47 1.46 -27.25
CA ILE A 141 -3.36 1.41 -25.77
C ILE A 141 -1.90 1.40 -25.28
N GLU A 142 -0.92 1.38 -26.20
CA GLU A 142 0.50 1.23 -25.89
C GLU A 142 1.01 2.27 -24.87
N LEU A 143 0.57 3.52 -25.02
CA LEU A 143 0.95 4.59 -24.09
C LEU A 143 0.42 4.32 -22.67
N ASN A 144 -0.81 3.86 -22.54
CA ASN A 144 -1.42 3.53 -21.24
C ASN A 144 -0.73 2.34 -20.58
N GLU A 145 -0.42 1.30 -21.34
CA GLU A 145 0.34 0.15 -20.85
C GLU A 145 1.76 0.54 -20.45
N TRP A 146 2.43 1.36 -21.28
CA TRP A 146 3.76 1.84 -20.97
C TRP A 146 3.78 2.69 -19.68
N LEU A 147 2.81 3.61 -19.51
CA LEU A 147 2.67 4.42 -18.29
C LEU A 147 2.38 3.53 -17.08
N LEU A 148 1.48 2.55 -17.20
CA LEU A 148 1.16 1.64 -16.11
C LEU A 148 2.39 0.85 -15.68
N ASN A 149 3.09 0.24 -16.62
CA ASN A 149 4.24 -0.60 -16.34
C ASN A 149 5.46 0.21 -15.85
N THR A 150 5.71 1.38 -16.45
CA THR A 150 6.90 2.18 -16.13
C THR A 150 6.68 3.03 -14.89
N VAL A 151 5.61 3.84 -14.83
CA VAL A 151 5.43 4.79 -13.73
C VAL A 151 4.95 4.07 -12.47
N THR A 152 3.90 3.27 -12.56
CA THR A 152 3.39 2.49 -11.41
C THR A 152 4.41 1.44 -10.97
N GLY A 153 5.05 0.74 -11.93
CA GLY A 153 6.10 -0.23 -11.66
C GLY A 153 7.29 0.40 -10.94
N THR A 154 7.74 1.60 -11.35
CA THR A 154 8.85 2.31 -10.70
C THR A 154 8.51 2.71 -9.26
N ILE A 155 7.29 3.21 -9.01
CA ILE A 155 6.85 3.55 -7.65
C ILE A 155 6.78 2.29 -6.77
N ALA A 156 6.14 1.23 -7.25
CA ALA A 156 5.97 -0.01 -6.50
C ALA A 156 7.32 -0.68 -6.20
N MET A 157 8.16 -0.87 -7.22
CA MET A 157 9.46 -1.51 -7.08
C MET A 157 10.45 -0.63 -6.30
N GLY A 158 10.44 0.69 -6.50
CA GLY A 158 11.26 1.62 -5.72
C GLY A 158 10.91 1.58 -4.23
N SER A 159 9.62 1.58 -3.91
CA SER A 159 9.13 1.43 -2.53
C SER A 159 9.50 0.07 -1.93
N PHE A 160 9.35 -1.01 -2.70
CA PHE A 160 9.75 -2.35 -2.30
C PHE A 160 11.26 -2.42 -2.00
N PHE A 161 12.11 -1.96 -2.91
CA PHE A 161 13.56 -1.98 -2.72
C PHE A 161 14.02 -1.12 -1.55
N LEU A 162 13.44 0.06 -1.36
CA LEU A 162 13.76 0.91 -0.20
C LEU A 162 13.41 0.20 1.12
N THR A 163 12.26 -0.43 1.17
CA THR A 163 11.83 -1.22 2.34
C THR A 163 12.74 -2.42 2.56
N PHE A 164 13.02 -3.18 1.50
CA PHE A 164 13.90 -4.35 1.55
C PHE A 164 15.31 -3.98 2.06
N LEU A 165 15.92 -2.94 1.50
CA LEU A 165 17.23 -2.46 1.91
C LEU A 165 17.21 -2.00 3.38
N SER A 166 16.17 -1.30 3.82
CA SER A 166 16.03 -0.86 5.21
C SER A 166 16.06 -2.06 6.18
N TYR A 167 15.29 -3.10 5.89
CA TYR A 167 15.26 -4.33 6.70
C TYR A 167 16.53 -5.14 6.59
N PHE A 168 17.12 -5.23 5.42
CA PHE A 168 18.40 -5.91 5.22
C PHE A 168 19.50 -5.29 6.09
N TYR A 169 19.61 -3.95 6.10
CA TYR A 169 20.57 -3.25 6.95
C TYR A 169 20.24 -3.40 8.44
N ILE A 170 18.96 -3.39 8.85
CA ILE A 170 18.57 -3.64 10.22
C ILE A 170 19.06 -5.04 10.66
N ILE A 171 18.80 -6.06 9.86
CA ILE A 171 19.20 -7.44 10.18
C ILE A 171 20.72 -7.54 10.31
N ILE A 172 21.48 -7.02 9.36
CA ILE A 172 22.94 -7.00 9.40
C ILE A 172 23.43 -6.29 10.67
N TYR A 173 22.92 -5.09 10.95
CA TYR A 173 23.29 -4.33 12.13
C TYR A 173 23.02 -5.10 13.44
N LEU A 174 21.85 -5.73 13.54
CA LEU A 174 21.48 -6.52 14.70
C LEU A 174 22.43 -7.72 14.90
N PHE A 175 22.79 -8.43 13.84
CA PHE A 175 23.70 -9.58 13.90
C PHE A 175 25.12 -9.18 14.33
N PHE A 176 25.67 -8.09 13.79
CA PHE A 176 27.06 -7.71 14.03
C PHE A 176 27.28 -6.83 15.27
N LYS A 177 26.26 -6.08 15.72
CA LYS A 177 26.40 -5.08 16.80
C LYS A 177 25.74 -5.51 18.11
N ILE A 178 24.74 -6.39 18.07
CA ILE A 178 23.99 -6.77 19.28
C ILE A 178 24.34 -8.20 19.67
N HIS A 179 25.15 -8.33 20.73
CA HIS A 179 25.51 -9.65 21.30
C HIS A 179 24.53 -10.15 22.36
N SER A 180 23.59 -9.29 22.82
CA SER A 180 22.58 -9.65 23.82
C SER A 180 21.32 -10.18 23.17
N TYR A 181 20.96 -11.44 23.45
CA TYR A 181 19.75 -12.08 22.95
C TYR A 181 18.46 -11.30 23.30
N SER A 182 18.40 -10.74 24.52
CA SER A 182 17.23 -9.98 24.97
C SER A 182 17.03 -8.68 24.17
N MET A 183 18.09 -7.97 23.81
CA MET A 183 18.05 -6.77 22.99
C MET A 183 17.71 -7.10 21.54
N LEU A 184 18.27 -8.16 21.00
CA LEU A 184 17.96 -8.67 19.66
C LEU A 184 16.47 -9.02 19.54
N HIS A 185 15.94 -9.81 20.47
CA HIS A 185 14.52 -10.19 20.50
C HIS A 185 13.60 -8.97 20.60
N LYS A 186 13.94 -7.98 21.43
CA LYS A 186 13.17 -6.75 21.58
C LYS A 186 13.15 -5.93 20.27
N ALA A 187 14.29 -5.79 19.60
CA ALA A 187 14.40 -5.07 18.33
C ALA A 187 13.60 -5.76 17.22
N LEU A 188 13.77 -7.08 17.06
CA LEU A 188 13.02 -7.88 16.09
C LEU A 188 11.51 -7.85 16.35
N SER A 189 11.09 -7.98 17.62
CA SER A 189 9.68 -7.90 17.98
C SER A 189 9.05 -6.54 17.64
N THR A 190 9.81 -5.46 17.74
CA THR A 190 9.34 -4.10 17.37
C THR A 190 9.13 -3.97 15.86
N CYS A 191 10.01 -4.59 15.06
CA CYS A 191 9.93 -4.54 13.60
C CYS A 191 8.94 -5.52 13.00
N ALA A 192 8.64 -6.61 13.69
CA ALA A 192 7.90 -7.74 13.13
C ALA A 192 6.48 -7.38 12.67
N SER A 193 5.80 -6.44 13.33
CA SER A 193 4.46 -5.99 12.90
C SER A 193 4.52 -5.27 11.56
N HIS A 194 5.46 -4.32 11.43
CA HIS A 194 5.63 -3.60 10.17
C HIS A 194 6.13 -4.54 9.05
N PHE A 195 7.07 -5.44 9.36
CA PHE A 195 7.53 -6.42 8.39
C PHE A 195 6.40 -7.33 7.88
N LEU A 196 5.50 -7.76 8.77
CA LEU A 196 4.32 -8.55 8.38
C LEU A 196 3.41 -7.78 7.42
N VAL A 197 3.12 -6.51 7.71
CA VAL A 197 2.31 -5.65 6.82
C VAL A 197 2.99 -5.46 5.47
N VAL A 198 4.31 -5.21 5.46
CA VAL A 198 5.11 -5.09 4.25
C VAL A 198 5.02 -6.36 3.38
N VAL A 199 5.12 -7.54 3.98
CA VAL A 199 4.99 -8.83 3.26
C VAL A 199 3.58 -8.98 2.70
N LEU A 200 2.54 -8.72 3.51
CA LEU A 200 1.14 -8.83 3.07
C LEU A 200 0.80 -7.88 1.92
N PHE A 201 1.43 -6.71 1.88
CA PHE A 201 1.22 -5.74 0.81
C PHE A 201 2.05 -6.05 -0.43
N PHE A 202 3.38 -6.18 -0.28
CA PHE A 202 4.28 -6.28 -1.44
C PHE A 202 4.29 -7.66 -2.11
N VAL A 203 4.05 -8.76 -1.40
CA VAL A 203 4.05 -10.09 -2.03
C VAL A 203 2.97 -10.20 -3.10
N PRO A 204 1.69 -9.83 -2.86
CA PRO A 204 0.69 -9.80 -3.90
C PRO A 204 1.03 -8.85 -5.06
N VAL A 205 1.53 -7.64 -4.75
CA VAL A 205 1.90 -6.65 -5.76
C VAL A 205 3.01 -7.17 -6.66
N VAL A 206 4.10 -7.70 -6.10
CA VAL A 206 5.22 -8.27 -6.86
C VAL A 206 4.74 -9.44 -7.72
N PHE A 207 3.84 -10.28 -7.20
CA PHE A 207 3.28 -11.39 -7.96
C PHE A 207 2.54 -10.93 -9.22
N VAL A 208 1.72 -9.87 -9.12
CA VAL A 208 1.03 -9.25 -10.27
C VAL A 208 2.01 -8.73 -11.33
N TYR A 209 3.16 -8.18 -10.92
CA TYR A 209 4.15 -7.67 -11.85
C TYR A 209 5.05 -8.73 -12.48
N ILE A 210 5.28 -9.86 -11.80
CA ILE A 210 6.12 -10.97 -12.33
C ILE A 210 5.33 -11.84 -13.32
N HIS A 211 4.02 -12.01 -13.12
CA HIS A 211 3.19 -12.80 -14.02
C HIS A 211 2.70 -11.94 -15.20
N PRO A 212 3.13 -12.25 -16.44
CA PRO A 212 2.62 -11.57 -17.61
C PRO A 212 1.15 -11.91 -17.81
N ALA A 213 0.38 -10.95 -18.32
CA ALA A 213 -1.07 -11.06 -18.54
C ALA A 213 -1.52 -12.27 -19.38
N SER A 214 -0.60 -12.86 -20.17
CA SER A 214 -0.87 -14.04 -21.00
C SER A 214 -0.90 -15.39 -20.25
N SER A 215 -0.45 -15.44 -19.00
CA SER A 215 -0.30 -16.70 -18.24
C SER A 215 -1.13 -16.77 -16.95
N SER A 216 -1.67 -15.63 -16.46
CA SER A 216 -2.54 -15.63 -15.28
C SER A 216 -3.97 -15.96 -15.67
N SER A 217 -4.59 -16.91 -14.96
CA SER A 217 -6.05 -17.05 -15.03
C SER A 217 -6.70 -15.81 -14.42
N MET A 218 -7.77 -15.29 -15.01
CA MET A 218 -8.54 -14.15 -14.47
C MET A 218 -8.90 -14.31 -13.00
N ASP A 219 -9.12 -15.55 -12.55
CA ASP A 219 -9.42 -15.86 -11.15
C ASP A 219 -8.24 -15.57 -10.21
N GLN A 220 -7.00 -15.75 -10.66
CA GLN A 220 -5.80 -15.48 -9.85
C GLN A 220 -5.60 -13.98 -9.65
N ASP A 221 -5.74 -13.17 -10.70
CA ASP A 221 -5.63 -11.71 -10.59
C ASP A 221 -6.70 -11.12 -9.68
N GLN A 222 -7.91 -11.68 -9.71
CA GLN A 222 -9.00 -11.29 -8.82
C GLN A 222 -8.71 -11.62 -7.35
N ILE A 223 -8.20 -12.82 -7.05
CA ILE A 223 -7.82 -13.23 -5.69
C ILE A 223 -6.72 -12.32 -5.15
N ILE A 224 -5.70 -12.05 -5.96
CA ILE A 224 -4.59 -11.17 -5.58
C ILE A 224 -5.11 -9.76 -5.30
N ALA A 225 -6.00 -9.25 -6.15
CA ALA A 225 -6.61 -7.95 -5.98
C ALA A 225 -7.39 -7.83 -4.65
N ILE A 226 -8.13 -8.87 -4.25
CA ILE A 226 -8.81 -8.93 -2.94
C ILE A 226 -7.78 -8.90 -1.80
N MET A 227 -6.65 -9.59 -1.93
CA MET A 227 -5.64 -9.65 -0.88
C MET A 227 -5.12 -8.25 -0.51
N TYR A 228 -4.75 -7.42 -1.48
CA TYR A 228 -4.22 -6.10 -1.17
C TYR A 228 -5.29 -5.00 -1.02
N SER A 229 -6.49 -5.17 -1.61
CA SER A 229 -7.54 -4.15 -1.53
C SER A 229 -8.50 -4.33 -0.34
N VAL A 230 -8.62 -5.53 0.20
CA VAL A 230 -9.56 -5.84 1.29
C VAL A 230 -8.84 -6.42 2.49
N VAL A 231 -8.03 -7.47 2.28
CA VAL A 231 -7.41 -8.21 3.39
C VAL A 231 -6.36 -7.35 4.09
N THR A 232 -5.50 -6.68 3.34
CA THR A 232 -4.43 -5.85 3.91
C THR A 232 -4.98 -4.67 4.73
N PRO A 233 -5.90 -3.83 4.23
CA PRO A 233 -6.47 -2.73 5.03
C PRO A 233 -7.22 -3.18 6.29
N VAL A 234 -7.84 -4.36 6.27
CA VAL A 234 -8.51 -4.93 7.46
C VAL A 234 -7.49 -5.46 8.47
N LEU A 235 -6.42 -6.09 8.00
CA LEU A 235 -5.39 -6.67 8.88
C LEU A 235 -4.42 -5.62 9.44
N ASN A 236 -4.14 -4.54 8.72
CA ASN A 236 -3.21 -3.49 9.16
C ASN A 236 -3.53 -2.97 10.58
N PRO A 237 -4.75 -2.46 10.87
CA PRO A 237 -5.11 -2.00 12.20
C PRO A 237 -4.98 -3.11 13.26
N LEU A 238 -5.37 -4.35 12.93
CA LEU A 238 -5.28 -5.48 13.85
C LEU A 238 -3.82 -5.81 14.19
N ILE A 239 -2.94 -5.88 13.19
CA ILE A 239 -1.52 -6.18 13.37
C ILE A 239 -0.85 -5.12 14.25
N TYR A 240 -1.12 -3.84 13.98
CA TYR A 240 -0.52 -2.75 14.74
C TYR A 240 -1.11 -2.61 16.15
N THR A 241 -2.43 -2.77 16.32
CA THR A 241 -3.09 -2.68 17.64
C THR A 241 -2.76 -3.86 18.53
N LEU A 242 -2.82 -5.09 18.01
CA LEU A 242 -2.55 -6.29 18.79
C LEU A 242 -1.09 -6.42 19.26
N ARG A 243 -0.14 -5.73 18.63
CA ARG A 243 1.27 -5.75 18.99
C ARG A 243 1.74 -4.52 19.75
N ASN A 244 1.04 -3.40 19.66
CA ASN A 244 1.40 -2.18 20.37
C ASN A 244 1.01 -2.30 21.86
N LYS A 245 2.02 -2.29 22.75
CA LYS A 245 1.82 -2.39 24.20
C LYS A 245 1.01 -1.24 24.78
N GLU A 246 1.13 -0.03 24.22
CA GLU A 246 0.40 1.17 24.64
C GLU A 246 -1.07 1.07 24.26
N VAL A 247 -1.38 0.62 23.05
CA VAL A 247 -2.77 0.39 22.59
C VAL A 247 -3.41 -0.73 23.40
N LYS A 248 -2.67 -1.85 23.67
CA LYS A 248 -3.15 -2.90 24.60
C LYS A 248 -3.40 -2.35 26.00
N GLY A 249 -2.54 -1.48 26.49
CA GLY A 249 -2.71 -0.86 27.80
C GLY A 249 -3.92 0.09 27.84
N ALA A 250 -4.17 0.84 26.77
CA ALA A 250 -5.34 1.70 26.64
C ALA A 250 -6.64 0.90 26.54
N LEU A 251 -6.67 -0.14 25.70
CA LEU A 251 -7.81 -1.06 25.58
C LEU A 251 -8.17 -1.73 26.91
N ARG A 252 -7.16 -2.21 27.67
CA ARG A 252 -7.39 -2.81 29.02
C ARG A 252 -7.91 -1.82 30.05
N ARG A 253 -7.79 -0.52 29.84
CA ARG A 253 -8.37 0.51 30.75
C ARG A 253 -9.81 0.85 30.42
N VAL A 254 -10.27 0.54 29.22
CA VAL A 254 -11.61 0.84 28.71
C VAL A 254 -12.53 -0.39 28.81
N MET A 255 -11.94 -1.59 28.81
CA MET A 255 -12.62 -2.86 29.09
C MET A 255 -12.59 -3.18 30.59
#